data_b1edc3de2b6922acb393f797a4c242af
#
_entry.id   b1edc3de2b6922acb393f797a4c242af
#
_cell.length_a   1.000
_cell.length_b   1.000
_cell.length_c   1.000
_cell.angle_alpha   90.00
_cell.angle_beta   90.00
_cell.angle_gamma   90.00
#
_symmetry.space_group_name_H-M   'P 1'
#
loop_
_entity.id
_entity.type
_entity.pdbx_description
1 polymer ?
#
loop_
_entity_poly.entity_id
_entity_poly.type
_entity_poly.pdbx_seq_one_letter_code
_entity_poly.pdbx_strand_id
1 'polypeptide(L)'
;MVNIILFGPPGAGKGTQSAKLIEKYSLMHISTGDLFRKHLKEGTPLGKLAQDYMTKGNLVPDQVVIDMVDDKIKSSGQVGGIIFDGFPRTTPQAEALDKLLASKGAPIKALVELIVPESELKTRLAERAVKENRPDDAKPEVIENRIAVYKAETISVGEYYKKAGKYSSVIGVGNIEDIFKNICHEIDKSLLAK
;
A
#
# COMPACT_ATOMS: atom_id res chain seq x y z
N MET A 1 14.43 2.87 -13.22
CA MET A 1 13.04 3.04 -12.72
C MET A 1 13.03 2.73 -11.24
N VAL A 2 12.44 3.60 -10.42
CA VAL A 2 12.40 3.46 -8.96
C VAL A 2 11.02 2.93 -8.55
N ASN A 3 10.90 1.61 -8.37
CA ASN A 3 9.65 0.99 -7.92
C ASN A 3 9.76 0.61 -6.45
N ILE A 4 8.87 1.14 -5.63
CA ILE A 4 8.87 0.95 -4.17
C ILE A 4 7.49 0.56 -3.65
N ILE A 5 7.47 -0.17 -2.56
CA ILE A 5 6.25 -0.50 -1.82
C ILE A 5 6.29 0.23 -0.50
N LEU A 6 5.29 1.06 -0.22
CA LEU A 6 5.06 1.59 1.11
C LEU A 6 4.08 0.66 1.84
N PHE A 7 4.59 0.01 2.87
CA PHE A 7 3.95 -1.11 3.54
C PHE A 7 3.56 -0.76 4.98
N GLY A 8 2.65 -1.52 5.55
CA GLY A 8 2.23 -1.35 6.94
C GLY A 8 0.71 -1.43 7.12
N PRO A 9 0.25 -1.56 8.37
CA PRO A 9 -1.16 -1.77 8.70
C PRO A 9 -2.05 -0.60 8.27
N PRO A 10 -3.38 -0.82 8.19
CA PRO A 10 -4.32 0.28 8.00
C PRO A 10 -4.14 1.31 9.13
N GLY A 11 -4.17 2.60 8.80
CA GLY A 11 -3.93 3.68 9.76
C GLY A 11 -2.46 4.06 10.00
N ALA A 12 -1.49 3.35 9.40
CA ALA A 12 -0.05 3.61 9.62
C ALA A 12 0.47 4.94 9.04
N GLY A 13 -0.33 5.68 8.26
CA GLY A 13 0.09 6.95 7.67
C GLY A 13 0.70 6.84 6.26
N LYS A 14 0.54 5.69 5.59
CA LYS A 14 1.06 5.45 4.23
C LYS A 14 0.67 6.55 3.24
N GLY A 15 -0.60 6.91 3.17
CA GLY A 15 -1.08 7.93 2.22
C GLY A 15 -0.41 9.31 2.41
N THR A 16 -0.19 9.74 3.66
CA THR A 16 0.51 10.99 3.98
C THR A 16 1.95 10.94 3.50
N GLN A 17 2.64 9.84 3.73
CA GLN A 17 4.03 9.66 3.30
C GLN A 17 4.15 9.44 1.79
N SER A 18 3.21 8.69 1.18
CA SER A 18 3.17 8.50 -0.28
C SER A 18 3.11 9.83 -1.02
N ALA A 19 2.26 10.78 -0.59
CA ALA A 19 2.16 12.09 -1.24
C ALA A 19 3.51 12.81 -1.31
N LYS A 20 4.29 12.79 -0.21
CA LYS A 20 5.63 13.39 -0.16
C LYS A 20 6.67 12.64 -0.98
N LEU A 21 6.60 11.30 -1.01
CA LEU A 21 7.51 10.46 -1.79
C LEU A 21 7.27 10.60 -3.30
N ILE A 22 6.01 10.75 -3.72
CA ILE A 22 5.63 11.00 -5.10
C ILE A 22 6.30 12.28 -5.60
N GLU A 23 6.22 13.35 -4.82
CA GLU A 23 6.84 14.64 -5.17
C GLU A 23 8.37 14.53 -5.22
N LYS A 24 8.99 13.95 -4.17
CA LYS A 24 10.46 13.87 -4.09
C LYS A 24 11.08 13.00 -5.19
N TYR A 25 10.49 11.84 -5.50
CA TYR A 25 11.07 10.87 -6.44
C TYR A 25 10.39 10.86 -7.81
N SER A 26 9.43 11.77 -8.05
CA SER A 26 8.64 11.84 -9.30
C SER A 26 7.99 10.50 -9.66
N LEU A 27 7.31 9.88 -8.67
CA LEU A 27 6.74 8.55 -8.80
C LEU A 27 5.27 8.61 -9.26
N MET A 28 4.86 7.60 -10.03
CA MET A 28 3.45 7.32 -10.23
C MET A 28 2.88 6.62 -8.99
N HIS A 29 1.73 7.07 -8.51
CA HIS A 29 1.04 6.45 -7.38
C HIS A 29 0.06 5.37 -7.83
N ILE A 30 0.19 4.17 -7.28
CA ILE A 30 -0.81 3.12 -7.39
C ILE A 30 -1.30 2.77 -5.99
N SER A 31 -2.49 3.27 -5.64
CA SER A 31 -3.20 2.95 -4.41
C SER A 31 -4.42 2.09 -4.75
N THR A 32 -4.41 0.82 -4.35
CA THR A 32 -5.54 -0.07 -4.61
C THR A 32 -6.82 0.39 -3.91
N GLY A 33 -6.68 0.95 -2.71
CA GLY A 33 -7.81 1.52 -2.00
C GLY A 33 -8.46 2.70 -2.76
N ASP A 34 -7.65 3.59 -3.34
CA ASP A 34 -8.17 4.73 -4.10
C ASP A 34 -8.76 4.28 -5.44
N LEU A 35 -8.14 3.31 -6.10
CA LEU A 35 -8.69 2.73 -7.33
C LEU A 35 -10.07 2.12 -7.08
N PHE A 36 -10.24 1.30 -6.04
CA PHE A 36 -11.55 0.73 -5.69
C PHE A 36 -12.57 1.78 -5.30
N ARG A 37 -12.19 2.80 -4.52
CA ARG A 37 -13.10 3.91 -4.17
C ARG A 37 -13.53 4.71 -5.40
N LYS A 38 -12.63 4.91 -6.36
CA LYS A 38 -12.98 5.54 -7.64
C LYS A 38 -14.01 4.70 -8.39
N HIS A 39 -13.76 3.40 -8.58
CA HIS A 39 -14.70 2.48 -9.22
C HIS A 39 -16.06 2.43 -8.51
N LEU A 40 -16.06 2.49 -7.17
CA LEU A 40 -17.28 2.55 -6.38
C LEU A 40 -18.07 3.83 -6.65
N LYS A 41 -17.39 4.98 -6.66
CA LYS A 41 -18.01 6.29 -6.95
C LYS A 41 -18.59 6.34 -8.38
N GLU A 42 -17.93 5.68 -9.33
CA GLU A 42 -18.37 5.59 -10.73
C GLU A 42 -19.44 4.50 -10.95
N GLY A 43 -19.80 3.73 -9.91
CA GLY A 43 -20.84 2.70 -9.97
C GLY A 43 -20.50 1.49 -10.84
N THR A 44 -19.22 1.26 -11.13
CA THR A 44 -18.79 0.14 -11.98
C THR A 44 -19.03 -1.22 -11.34
N PRO A 45 -19.15 -2.33 -12.13
CA PRO A 45 -19.23 -3.68 -11.56
C PRO A 45 -18.09 -4.01 -10.60
N LEU A 46 -16.85 -3.58 -10.92
CA LEU A 46 -15.68 -3.75 -10.07
C LEU A 46 -15.84 -2.98 -8.73
N GLY A 47 -16.36 -1.77 -8.76
CA GLY A 47 -16.61 -0.99 -7.55
C GLY A 47 -17.64 -1.65 -6.65
N LYS A 48 -18.73 -2.17 -7.22
CA LYS A 48 -19.76 -2.90 -6.48
C LYS A 48 -19.21 -4.19 -5.83
N LEU A 49 -18.43 -4.97 -6.60
CA LEU A 49 -17.76 -6.16 -6.08
C LEU A 49 -16.83 -5.80 -4.90
N ALA A 50 -15.98 -4.78 -5.07
CA ALA A 50 -15.04 -4.36 -4.04
C ALA A 50 -15.74 -3.87 -2.77
N GLN A 51 -16.90 -3.21 -2.90
CA GLN A 51 -17.70 -2.73 -1.77
C GLN A 51 -18.06 -3.84 -0.78
N ASP A 52 -18.46 -5.01 -1.28
CA ASP A 52 -18.87 -6.15 -0.45
C ASP A 52 -17.75 -6.66 0.46
N TYR A 53 -16.51 -6.52 0.03
CA TYR A 53 -15.32 -6.87 0.82
C TYR A 53 -14.88 -5.71 1.73
N MET A 54 -14.77 -4.50 1.17
CA MET A 54 -14.24 -3.33 1.87
C MET A 54 -15.12 -2.93 3.06
N THR A 55 -16.45 -2.99 2.93
CA THR A 55 -17.39 -2.66 4.01
C THR A 55 -17.30 -3.60 5.22
N LYS A 56 -16.77 -4.80 5.00
CA LYS A 56 -16.50 -5.81 6.04
C LYS A 56 -15.06 -5.79 6.53
N GLY A 57 -14.19 -4.97 5.90
CA GLY A 57 -12.75 -4.92 6.20
C GLY A 57 -11.94 -6.09 5.64
N ASN A 58 -12.50 -6.85 4.71
CA ASN A 58 -11.84 -7.98 4.05
C ASN A 58 -11.04 -7.55 2.82
N LEU A 59 -10.15 -8.43 2.34
CA LEU A 59 -9.44 -8.24 1.08
C LEU A 59 -10.34 -8.61 -0.10
N VAL A 60 -10.24 -7.82 -1.18
CA VAL A 60 -10.80 -8.18 -2.48
C VAL A 60 -9.97 -9.36 -3.05
N PRO A 61 -10.59 -10.32 -3.76
CA PRO A 61 -9.86 -11.47 -4.30
C PRO A 61 -8.60 -11.10 -5.09
N ASP A 62 -7.52 -11.85 -4.89
CA ASP A 62 -6.18 -11.53 -5.41
C ASP A 62 -6.17 -11.25 -6.91
N GLN A 63 -6.83 -12.11 -7.70
CA GLN A 63 -6.84 -11.97 -9.16
C GLN A 63 -7.47 -10.64 -9.61
N VAL A 64 -8.54 -10.21 -8.93
CA VAL A 64 -9.21 -8.93 -9.24
C VAL A 64 -8.29 -7.75 -8.97
N VAL A 65 -7.54 -7.81 -7.86
CA VAL A 65 -6.59 -6.73 -7.51
C VAL A 65 -5.40 -6.73 -8.46
N ILE A 66 -4.86 -7.91 -8.80
CA ILE A 66 -3.74 -8.08 -9.73
C ILE A 66 -4.11 -7.51 -11.11
N ASP A 67 -5.27 -7.88 -11.65
CA ASP A 67 -5.72 -7.42 -12.97
C ASP A 67 -5.89 -5.90 -12.99
N MET A 68 -6.51 -5.32 -11.94
CA MET A 68 -6.67 -3.87 -11.83
C MET A 68 -5.33 -3.13 -11.76
N VAL A 69 -4.35 -3.67 -11.04
CA VAL A 69 -3.01 -3.08 -10.95
C VAL A 69 -2.25 -3.20 -12.26
N ASP A 70 -2.32 -4.35 -12.94
CA ASP A 70 -1.70 -4.59 -14.25
C ASP A 70 -2.26 -3.63 -15.30
N ASP A 71 -3.59 -3.47 -15.38
CA ASP A 71 -4.24 -2.53 -16.28
C ASP A 71 -3.81 -1.08 -15.98
N LYS A 72 -3.68 -0.72 -14.71
CA LYS A 72 -3.19 0.61 -14.31
C LYS A 72 -1.75 0.84 -14.74
N ILE A 73 -0.86 -0.15 -14.59
CA ILE A 73 0.53 -0.06 -15.03
C ILE A 73 0.60 0.04 -16.58
N LYS A 74 -0.18 -0.75 -17.31
CA LYS A 74 -0.21 -0.73 -18.78
C LYS A 74 -0.70 0.61 -19.34
N SER A 75 -1.70 1.20 -18.71
CA SER A 75 -2.30 2.48 -19.15
C SER A 75 -1.48 3.71 -18.80
N SER A 76 -0.41 3.59 -18.02
CA SER A 76 0.28 4.74 -17.43
C SER A 76 1.44 5.31 -18.26
N GLY A 77 1.78 4.70 -19.40
CA GLY A 77 2.90 5.17 -20.23
C GLY A 77 4.27 5.03 -19.54
N GLN A 78 5.23 5.83 -20.01
CA GLN A 78 6.58 5.88 -19.42
C GLN A 78 6.57 6.72 -18.15
N VAL A 79 7.00 6.14 -17.01
CA VAL A 79 7.13 6.81 -15.71
C VAL A 79 8.52 6.60 -15.12
N GLY A 80 9.01 7.52 -14.31
CA GLY A 80 10.31 7.43 -13.63
C GLY A 80 10.37 6.30 -12.58
N GLY A 81 9.21 5.94 -12.04
CA GLY A 81 9.04 4.87 -11.04
C GLY A 81 7.61 4.81 -10.53
N ILE A 82 7.33 3.81 -9.71
CA ILE A 82 6.00 3.57 -9.14
C ILE A 82 6.12 3.41 -7.63
N ILE A 83 5.21 4.07 -6.90
CA ILE A 83 4.97 3.77 -5.49
C ILE A 83 3.65 2.99 -5.36
N PHE A 84 3.75 1.80 -4.77
CA PHE A 84 2.60 0.96 -4.48
C PHE A 84 2.15 1.19 -3.03
N ASP A 85 0.89 1.58 -2.84
CA ASP A 85 0.25 1.78 -1.53
C ASP A 85 -0.97 0.85 -1.41
N GLY A 86 -0.96 -0.01 -0.38
CA GLY A 86 -2.00 -0.99 -0.17
C GLY A 86 -1.98 -2.17 -1.15
N PHE A 87 -0.89 -2.38 -1.85
CA PHE A 87 -0.58 -3.52 -2.71
C PHE A 87 0.94 -3.74 -2.73
N PRO A 88 1.42 -5.01 -2.71
CA PRO A 88 0.64 -6.23 -2.49
C PRO A 88 0.16 -6.39 -1.02
N ARG A 89 -0.90 -7.18 -0.81
CA ARG A 89 -1.42 -7.52 0.53
C ARG A 89 -1.36 -9.02 0.84
N THR A 90 -1.03 -9.83 -0.15
CA THR A 90 -0.84 -11.28 0.00
C THR A 90 0.42 -11.71 -0.74
N THR A 91 0.97 -12.86 -0.38
CA THR A 91 2.14 -13.42 -1.08
C THR A 91 1.87 -13.67 -2.57
N PRO A 92 0.73 -14.24 -2.99
CA PRO A 92 0.41 -14.36 -4.42
C PRO A 92 0.39 -13.03 -5.18
N GLN A 93 -0.11 -11.96 -4.56
CA GLN A 93 -0.05 -10.61 -5.14
C GLN A 93 1.41 -10.12 -5.29
N ALA A 94 2.28 -10.38 -4.29
CA ALA A 94 3.68 -10.00 -4.35
C ALA A 94 4.43 -10.73 -5.48
N GLU A 95 4.20 -12.04 -5.63
CA GLU A 95 4.76 -12.84 -6.72
C GLU A 95 4.30 -12.37 -8.11
N ALA A 96 3.01 -12.05 -8.25
CA ALA A 96 2.45 -11.52 -9.48
C ALA A 96 3.06 -10.16 -9.84
N LEU A 97 3.20 -9.26 -8.85
CA LEU A 97 3.83 -7.96 -9.03
C LEU A 97 5.29 -8.10 -9.48
N ASP A 98 6.07 -8.95 -8.82
CA ASP A 98 7.48 -9.16 -9.16
C ASP A 98 7.62 -9.72 -10.58
N LYS A 99 6.79 -10.69 -10.99
CA LYS A 99 6.77 -11.22 -12.37
C LYS A 99 6.43 -10.14 -13.40
N LEU A 100 5.41 -9.32 -13.12
CA LEU A 100 4.98 -8.24 -13.99
C LEU A 100 6.08 -7.20 -14.18
N LEU A 101 6.73 -6.76 -13.11
CA LEU A 101 7.77 -5.75 -13.18
C LEU A 101 9.09 -6.29 -13.73
N ALA A 102 9.42 -7.56 -13.47
CA ALA A 102 10.59 -8.22 -14.04
C ALA A 102 10.51 -8.30 -15.57
N SER A 103 9.32 -8.60 -16.15
CA SER A 103 9.10 -8.61 -17.59
C SER A 103 9.35 -7.24 -18.26
N LYS A 104 9.31 -6.16 -17.48
CA LYS A 104 9.57 -4.77 -17.92
C LYS A 104 10.98 -4.29 -17.56
N GLY A 105 11.84 -5.14 -16.98
CA GLY A 105 13.18 -4.75 -16.51
C GLY A 105 13.15 -3.73 -15.35
N ALA A 106 12.06 -3.65 -14.61
CA ALA A 106 11.79 -2.64 -13.60
C ALA A 106 11.39 -3.25 -12.24
N PRO A 107 12.27 -4.07 -11.60
CA PRO A 107 11.92 -4.76 -10.37
C PRO A 107 11.66 -3.80 -9.21
N ILE A 108 10.95 -4.30 -8.18
CA ILE A 108 10.85 -3.61 -6.88
C ILE A 108 12.24 -3.42 -6.30
N LYS A 109 12.55 -2.19 -5.88
CA LYS A 109 13.82 -1.80 -5.26
C LYS A 109 13.78 -1.85 -3.74
N ALA A 110 12.67 -1.44 -3.15
CA ALA A 110 12.50 -1.42 -1.70
C ALA A 110 11.04 -1.66 -1.31
N LEU A 111 10.84 -2.36 -0.20
CA LEU A 111 9.64 -2.33 0.60
C LEU A 111 9.98 -1.66 1.93
N VAL A 112 9.31 -0.55 2.24
CA VAL A 112 9.49 0.16 3.51
C VAL A 112 8.22 0.01 4.35
N GLU A 113 8.33 -0.66 5.49
CA GLU A 113 7.22 -0.86 6.41
C GLU A 113 7.15 0.23 7.47
N LEU A 114 5.97 0.81 7.67
CA LEU A 114 5.67 1.71 8.79
C LEU A 114 5.20 0.90 9.99
N ILE A 115 6.00 0.92 11.06
CA ILE A 115 5.68 0.25 12.33
C ILE A 115 4.93 1.22 13.23
N VAL A 116 3.71 0.88 13.60
CA VAL A 116 2.83 1.70 14.44
C VAL A 116 2.12 0.80 15.46
N PRO A 117 2.06 1.17 16.75
CA PRO A 117 1.31 0.43 17.76
C PRO A 117 -0.19 0.34 17.43
N GLU A 118 -0.83 -0.77 17.77
CA GLU A 118 -2.23 -1.03 17.42
C GLU A 118 -3.19 0.02 18.03
N SER A 119 -2.93 0.46 19.25
CA SER A 119 -3.72 1.52 19.88
C SER A 119 -3.75 2.80 19.06
N GLU A 120 -2.60 3.21 18.53
CA GLU A 120 -2.46 4.38 17.66
C GLU A 120 -3.17 4.17 16.33
N LEU A 121 -3.11 2.96 15.75
CA LEU A 121 -3.81 2.64 14.50
C LEU A 121 -5.33 2.82 14.63
N LYS A 122 -5.91 2.32 15.73
CA LYS A 122 -7.35 2.44 15.99
C LYS A 122 -7.78 3.91 16.10
N THR A 123 -7.02 4.72 16.81
CA THR A 123 -7.27 6.17 16.95
C THR A 123 -7.22 6.85 15.57
N ARG A 124 -6.15 6.65 14.81
CA ARG A 124 -5.99 7.26 13.49
C ARG A 124 -7.06 6.84 12.49
N LEU A 125 -7.49 5.58 12.52
CA LEU A 125 -8.55 5.09 11.65
C LEU A 125 -9.89 5.72 11.99
N ALA A 126 -10.24 5.84 13.26
CA ALA A 126 -11.46 6.51 13.71
C ALA A 126 -11.46 8.01 13.32
N GLU A 127 -10.35 8.72 13.51
CA GLU A 127 -10.23 10.11 13.07
C GLU A 127 -10.35 10.26 11.56
N ARG A 128 -9.74 9.35 10.78
CA ARG A 128 -9.80 9.34 9.32
C ARG A 128 -11.20 9.09 8.80
N ALA A 129 -11.97 8.21 9.47
CA ALA A 129 -13.37 7.95 9.13
C ALA A 129 -14.20 9.22 9.08
N VAL A 130 -13.99 10.10 10.07
CA VAL A 130 -14.68 11.39 10.16
C VAL A 130 -14.15 12.40 9.14
N LYS A 131 -12.82 12.57 9.06
CA LYS A 131 -12.19 13.60 8.21
C LYS A 131 -12.37 13.34 6.71
N GLU A 132 -12.31 12.08 6.30
CA GLU A 132 -12.31 11.68 4.89
C GLU A 132 -13.63 11.02 4.46
N ASN A 133 -14.63 10.99 5.34
CA ASN A 133 -15.93 10.33 5.11
C ASN A 133 -15.77 8.92 4.54
N ARG A 134 -14.94 8.08 5.21
CA ARG A 134 -14.62 6.72 4.77
C ARG A 134 -15.54 5.70 5.44
N PRO A 135 -16.46 5.08 4.70
CA PRO A 135 -17.35 4.06 5.26
C PRO A 135 -16.60 2.79 5.68
N ASP A 136 -15.45 2.50 5.07
CA ASP A 136 -14.57 1.37 5.40
C ASP A 136 -13.79 1.54 6.71
N ASP A 137 -13.87 2.70 7.37
CA ASP A 137 -13.31 2.97 8.69
C ASP A 137 -14.39 3.42 9.71
N ALA A 138 -15.67 3.42 9.32
CA ALA A 138 -16.73 4.05 10.10
C ALA A 138 -17.16 3.26 11.36
N LYS A 139 -16.87 1.95 11.41
CA LYS A 139 -17.30 1.07 12.49
C LYS A 139 -16.11 0.43 13.20
N PRO A 140 -16.07 0.40 14.54
CA PRO A 140 -14.99 -0.23 15.30
C PRO A 140 -14.73 -1.69 14.89
N GLU A 141 -15.77 -2.47 14.63
CA GLU A 141 -15.65 -3.87 14.24
C GLU A 141 -14.94 -4.03 12.89
N VAL A 142 -15.18 -3.10 11.97
CA VAL A 142 -14.50 -3.09 10.66
C VAL A 142 -13.03 -2.73 10.83
N ILE A 143 -12.70 -1.76 11.68
CA ILE A 143 -11.32 -1.40 12.03
C ILE A 143 -10.59 -2.61 12.62
N GLU A 144 -11.20 -3.31 13.58
CA GLU A 144 -10.61 -4.49 14.21
C GLU A 144 -10.40 -5.61 13.19
N ASN A 145 -11.38 -5.87 12.34
CA ASN A 145 -11.24 -6.88 11.29
C ASN A 145 -10.11 -6.51 10.31
N ARG A 146 -9.98 -5.27 9.89
CA ARG A 146 -8.88 -4.82 9.01
C ARG A 146 -7.50 -5.05 9.63
N ILE A 147 -7.36 -4.82 10.93
CA ILE A 147 -6.11 -5.08 11.66
C ILE A 147 -5.87 -6.59 11.75
N ALA A 148 -6.90 -7.39 12.02
CA ALA A 148 -6.81 -8.84 12.08
C ALA A 148 -6.41 -9.45 10.72
N VAL A 149 -7.05 -9.01 9.63
CA VAL A 149 -6.74 -9.43 8.26
C VAL A 149 -5.30 -9.05 7.89
N TYR A 150 -4.85 -7.83 8.24
CA TYR A 150 -3.46 -7.44 8.04
C TYR A 150 -2.49 -8.41 8.72
N LYS A 151 -2.75 -8.75 9.98
CA LYS A 151 -1.90 -9.68 10.76
C LYS A 151 -1.92 -11.10 10.19
N ALA A 152 -3.07 -11.58 9.73
CA ALA A 152 -3.24 -12.94 9.25
C ALA A 152 -2.68 -13.15 7.83
N GLU A 153 -2.88 -12.19 6.94
CA GLU A 153 -2.62 -12.35 5.51
C GLU A 153 -1.49 -11.46 4.99
N THR A 154 -1.44 -10.19 5.44
CA THR A 154 -0.59 -9.19 4.82
C THR A 154 0.84 -9.16 5.38
N ILE A 155 1.06 -9.52 6.64
CA ILE A 155 2.41 -9.57 7.23
C ILE A 155 3.36 -10.46 6.44
N SER A 156 2.88 -11.55 5.86
CA SER A 156 3.65 -12.48 5.03
C SER A 156 4.36 -11.81 3.84
N VAL A 157 3.83 -10.73 3.33
CA VAL A 157 4.45 -9.91 2.26
C VAL A 157 5.77 -9.29 2.73
N GLY A 158 5.82 -8.79 3.97
CA GLY A 158 7.05 -8.28 4.57
C GLY A 158 8.14 -9.35 4.61
N GLU A 159 7.80 -10.56 5.04
CA GLU A 159 8.73 -11.70 5.07
C GLU A 159 9.17 -12.13 3.67
N TYR A 160 8.28 -12.07 2.67
CA TYR A 160 8.62 -12.34 1.27
C TYR A 160 9.71 -11.38 0.76
N TYR A 161 9.56 -10.08 0.94
CA TYR A 161 10.56 -9.09 0.52
C TYR A 161 11.81 -9.05 1.41
N LYS A 162 11.70 -9.47 2.68
CA LYS A 162 12.85 -9.64 3.56
C LYS A 162 13.79 -10.75 3.09
N LYS A 163 13.23 -11.88 2.65
CA LYS A 163 14.00 -12.97 2.03
C LYS A 163 14.69 -12.52 0.73
N ALA A 164 14.09 -11.57 0.01
CA ALA A 164 14.67 -10.98 -1.21
C ALA A 164 15.69 -9.84 -0.92
N GLY A 165 15.98 -9.52 0.34
CA GLY A 165 16.88 -8.43 0.73
C GLY A 165 16.38 -7.02 0.40
N LYS A 166 15.05 -6.85 0.26
CA LYS A 166 14.42 -5.58 -0.18
C LYS A 166 13.55 -4.92 0.91
N TYR A 167 13.56 -5.46 2.12
CA TYR A 167 12.74 -5.00 3.23
C TYR A 167 13.53 -4.07 4.16
N SER A 168 12.88 -3.00 4.58
CA SER A 168 13.28 -2.17 5.72
C SER A 168 12.06 -1.71 6.49
N SER A 169 12.26 -1.21 7.71
CA SER A 169 11.18 -0.72 8.55
C SER A 169 11.52 0.63 9.18
N VAL A 170 10.49 1.47 9.36
CA VAL A 170 10.58 2.81 9.96
C VAL A 170 9.49 2.95 11.00
N ILE A 171 9.80 3.55 12.15
CA ILE A 171 8.79 3.89 13.15
C ILE A 171 7.86 4.96 12.58
N GLY A 172 6.57 4.62 12.47
CA GLY A 172 5.52 5.47 11.89
C GLY A 172 4.79 6.35 12.93
N VAL A 173 5.42 6.63 14.07
CA VAL A 173 4.89 7.48 15.15
C VAL A 173 5.83 8.67 15.37
N GLY A 174 5.25 9.86 15.56
CA GLY A 174 5.99 11.10 15.78
C GLY A 174 5.77 12.12 14.67
N ASN A 175 6.75 12.96 14.43
CA ASN A 175 6.66 14.04 13.46
C ASN A 175 6.65 13.50 12.03
N ILE A 176 5.74 13.99 11.19
CA ILE A 176 5.55 13.56 9.79
C ILE A 176 6.82 13.74 8.96
N GLU A 177 7.55 14.87 9.17
CA GLU A 177 8.77 15.18 8.42
C GLU A 177 9.94 14.25 8.80
N ASP A 178 10.05 13.89 10.06
CA ASP A 178 11.11 12.99 10.53
C ASP A 178 10.85 11.55 10.05
N ILE A 179 9.59 11.10 10.07
CA ILE A 179 9.19 9.82 9.46
C ILE A 179 9.53 9.83 7.96
N PHE A 180 9.21 10.92 7.26
CA PHE A 180 9.52 11.08 5.83
C PHE A 180 11.03 10.98 5.55
N LYS A 181 11.86 11.68 6.33
CA LYS A 181 13.33 11.60 6.20
C LYS A 181 13.84 10.17 6.40
N ASN A 182 13.33 9.47 7.41
CA ASN A 182 13.72 8.09 7.68
C ASN A 182 13.31 7.15 6.55
N ILE A 183 12.12 7.30 5.98
CA ILE A 183 11.68 6.53 4.80
C ILE A 183 12.61 6.82 3.61
N CYS A 184 12.92 8.09 3.34
CA CYS A 184 13.83 8.45 2.27
C CYS A 184 15.22 7.84 2.47
N HIS A 185 15.75 7.84 3.69
CA HIS A 185 17.03 7.23 4.00
C HIS A 185 17.05 5.73 3.62
N GLU A 186 16.01 4.98 3.97
CA GLU A 186 15.92 3.56 3.63
C GLU A 186 15.75 3.30 2.12
N ILE A 187 14.99 4.16 1.44
CA ILE A 187 14.85 4.09 -0.02
C ILE A 187 16.21 4.38 -0.68
N ASP A 188 16.85 5.48 -0.34
CA ASP A 188 18.12 5.91 -0.94
C ASP A 188 19.21 4.85 -0.73
N LYS A 189 19.29 4.25 0.47
CA LYS A 189 20.18 3.12 0.77
C LYS A 189 19.91 1.91 -0.15
N SER A 190 18.64 1.57 -0.37
CA SER A 190 18.26 0.46 -1.26
C SER A 190 18.56 0.74 -2.74
N LEU A 191 18.56 2.00 -3.15
CA LEU A 191 18.93 2.40 -4.52
C LEU A 191 20.43 2.36 -4.76
N LEU A 192 21.25 2.51 -3.72
CA LEU A 192 22.71 2.44 -3.78
C LEU A 192 23.22 1.00 -3.66
N ALA A 193 22.48 0.09 -3.08
CA ALA A 193 22.80 -1.33 -3.04
C ALA A 193 22.70 -1.93 -4.46
N LYS A 194 23.87 -2.32 -5.00
CA LYS A 194 23.99 -2.96 -6.32
C LYS A 194 23.63 -4.43 -6.27
#